data_7b153ff52d4285f29374fa4468f8dbd0
#
_entry.id   7b153ff52d4285f29374fa4468f8dbd0
#
_cell.length_a   1.000
_cell.length_b   1.000
_cell.length_c   1.000
_cell.angle_alpha   90.00
_cell.angle_beta   90.00
_cell.angle_gamma   90.00
#
_symmetry.space_group_name_H-M   'P 1'
#
loop_
_entity.id
_entity.type
_entity.pdbx_description
1 polymer ?
#
loop_
_entity_poly.entity_id
_entity_poly.type
_entity_poly.pdbx_seq_one_letter_code
_entity_poly.pdbx_strand_id
1 'polypeptide(L)'
;MSNCDSCPSKGKCDSNEASCSKIVPKYGNIKHIIGVISGKGGVGKSTVTGILATKLKKAGYKVGVLDADITGPSMPRFFGINEERAYALEGRTGEEIKFLPVETSSGIKVMSLNLLTEHEEEPVIWRGPVITGVLTQMYTDTEWGELDYLLIDMPPGTGDVALTIMQSIPVEGMVVVSTAQDMVSMIVKKVIIMAKKMNINVLGVVENMSYVRCSCGEKINLFSRKTAEEQAKYLEVPLIAELPVN
;
A
#
# COMPACT_ATOMS: atom_id res chain seq x y z
N MET A 1 -15.51 -19.32 -17.37
CA MET A 1 -16.15 -18.79 -18.59
C MET A 1 -15.85 -17.31 -18.62
N SER A 2 -15.06 -16.87 -19.57
CA SER A 2 -14.43 -15.55 -19.62
C SER A 2 -15.46 -14.45 -19.90
N ASN A 3 -15.45 -13.38 -19.10
CA ASN A 3 -16.31 -12.19 -19.21
C ASN A 3 -15.95 -11.28 -20.41
N CYS A 4 -15.27 -11.80 -21.44
CA CYS A 4 -14.88 -11.02 -22.62
C CYS A 4 -16.08 -10.57 -23.48
N ASP A 5 -17.25 -11.14 -23.30
CA ASP A 5 -18.41 -10.79 -24.10
C ASP A 5 -19.05 -9.43 -23.74
N SER A 6 -18.81 -8.92 -22.54
CA SER A 6 -19.30 -7.62 -22.06
C SER A 6 -18.23 -6.52 -21.99
N CYS A 7 -17.02 -6.77 -22.51
CA CYS A 7 -15.92 -5.83 -22.45
C CYS A 7 -16.05 -4.71 -23.50
N PRO A 8 -15.97 -3.40 -23.11
CA PRO A 8 -16.02 -2.28 -24.06
C PRO A 8 -14.90 -2.27 -25.10
N SER A 9 -13.80 -3.00 -24.84
CA SER A 9 -12.62 -3.10 -25.71
C SER A 9 -12.60 -4.40 -26.54
N LYS A 10 -13.72 -5.09 -26.70
CA LYS A 10 -13.84 -6.31 -27.51
C LYS A 10 -13.30 -6.08 -28.92
N GLY A 11 -12.25 -6.82 -29.28
CA GLY A 11 -11.61 -6.77 -30.60
C GLY A 11 -10.40 -5.85 -30.75
N LYS A 12 -9.95 -5.15 -29.69
CA LYS A 12 -8.72 -4.34 -29.66
C LYS A 12 -7.76 -4.70 -28.52
N CYS A 13 -8.01 -5.81 -27.83
CA CYS A 13 -7.28 -6.17 -26.64
C CYS A 13 -6.22 -7.23 -26.96
N ASP A 14 -4.94 -6.85 -26.92
CA ASP A 14 -3.78 -7.77 -27.00
C ASP A 14 -3.33 -8.29 -25.62
N SER A 15 -4.12 -8.05 -24.55
CA SER A 15 -3.76 -8.39 -23.18
C SER A 15 -4.26 -9.77 -22.77
N ASN A 16 -3.44 -10.51 -22.01
CA ASN A 16 -3.80 -11.77 -21.37
C ASN A 16 -5.05 -11.62 -20.50
N GLU A 17 -5.94 -12.61 -20.49
CA GLU A 17 -7.23 -12.62 -19.76
C GLU A 17 -7.14 -12.18 -18.28
N ALA A 18 -5.97 -12.36 -17.63
CA ALA A 18 -5.72 -11.94 -16.25
C ALA A 18 -5.69 -10.41 -16.07
N SER A 19 -5.45 -9.61 -17.13
CA SER A 19 -5.40 -8.13 -17.04
C SER A 19 -6.76 -7.48 -17.26
N CYS A 20 -7.71 -8.18 -17.85
CA CYS A 20 -9.04 -7.64 -18.16
C CYS A 20 -9.97 -7.45 -16.94
N SER A 21 -9.60 -7.98 -15.77
CA SER A 21 -10.42 -7.89 -14.55
C SER A 21 -9.96 -6.78 -13.59
N LYS A 22 -8.85 -6.09 -13.89
CA LYS A 22 -8.32 -5.07 -12.99
C LYS A 22 -9.08 -3.75 -13.15
N ILE A 23 -9.43 -3.17 -12.00
CA ILE A 23 -10.14 -1.89 -11.94
C ILE A 23 -9.16 -0.74 -12.19
N VAL A 24 -9.67 0.36 -12.74
CA VAL A 24 -8.92 1.58 -13.01
C VAL A 24 -9.56 2.77 -12.32
N PRO A 25 -8.80 3.83 -11.95
CA PRO A 25 -9.38 5.04 -11.40
C PRO A 25 -10.32 5.72 -12.41
N LYS A 26 -11.44 6.24 -11.93
CA LYS A 26 -12.38 7.03 -12.75
C LYS A 26 -11.86 8.46 -12.98
N TYR A 27 -11.12 9.01 -12.01
CA TYR A 27 -10.72 10.41 -11.99
C TYR A 27 -9.19 10.55 -11.89
N GLY A 28 -8.54 10.42 -13.02
CA GLY A 28 -7.10 10.60 -13.14
C GLY A 28 -6.39 9.42 -13.79
N ASN A 29 -5.07 9.56 -13.87
CA ASN A 29 -4.20 8.54 -14.43
C ASN A 29 -3.01 8.29 -13.49
N ILE A 30 -2.70 7.04 -13.24
CA ILE A 30 -1.62 6.62 -12.36
C ILE A 30 -0.64 5.77 -13.17
N LYS A 31 0.62 6.21 -13.26
CA LYS A 31 1.62 5.50 -14.06
C LYS A 31 2.10 4.22 -13.39
N HIS A 32 2.37 4.28 -12.07
CA HIS A 32 2.91 3.14 -11.31
C HIS A 32 2.17 2.97 -10.00
N ILE A 33 1.77 1.73 -9.69
CA ILE A 33 1.10 1.37 -8.44
C ILE A 33 1.98 0.38 -7.68
N ILE A 34 2.42 0.76 -6.49
CA ILE A 34 3.31 -0.03 -5.64
C ILE A 34 2.63 -0.34 -4.31
N GLY A 35 2.48 -1.62 -4.00
CA GLY A 35 2.00 -2.06 -2.69
C GLY A 35 3.13 -2.10 -1.66
N VAL A 36 2.84 -1.67 -0.44
CA VAL A 36 3.74 -1.86 0.72
C VAL A 36 3.03 -2.78 1.70
N ILE A 37 3.61 -3.92 1.98
CA ILE A 37 2.98 -4.98 2.77
C ILE A 37 3.94 -5.50 3.85
N SER A 38 3.40 -6.08 4.90
CA SER A 38 4.19 -6.75 5.94
C SER A 38 3.58 -8.09 6.32
N GLY A 39 4.39 -8.97 6.88
CA GLY A 39 3.92 -10.27 7.37
C GLY A 39 3.04 -10.17 8.61
N LYS A 40 3.27 -9.18 9.48
CA LYS A 40 2.51 -8.92 10.72
C LYS A 40 2.37 -7.42 10.97
N GLY A 41 1.46 -7.05 11.87
CA GLY A 41 1.33 -5.68 12.36
C GLY A 41 2.52 -5.25 13.23
N GLY A 42 2.71 -3.93 13.37
CA GLY A 42 3.70 -3.34 14.27
C GLY A 42 5.15 -3.37 13.78
N VAL A 43 5.41 -3.74 12.52
CA VAL A 43 6.77 -3.73 11.94
C VAL A 43 7.18 -2.38 11.34
N GLY A 44 6.31 -1.37 11.40
CA GLY A 44 6.55 -0.05 10.81
C GLY A 44 6.26 0.04 9.32
N LYS A 45 5.36 -0.79 8.79
CA LYS A 45 4.92 -0.80 7.39
C LYS A 45 4.52 0.61 6.92
N SER A 46 3.61 1.24 7.63
CA SER A 46 3.09 2.58 7.28
C SER A 46 4.17 3.67 7.38
N THR A 47 5.10 3.55 8.33
CA THR A 47 6.28 4.43 8.39
C THR A 47 7.13 4.30 7.13
N VAL A 48 7.39 3.07 6.67
CA VAL A 48 8.15 2.83 5.44
C VAL A 48 7.38 3.36 4.23
N THR A 49 6.05 3.17 4.16
CA THR A 49 5.20 3.74 3.10
C THR A 49 5.33 5.26 3.04
N GLY A 50 5.23 5.93 4.19
CA GLY A 50 5.36 7.38 4.26
C GLY A 50 6.77 7.89 3.91
N ILE A 51 7.83 7.18 4.33
CA ILE A 51 9.21 7.50 3.94
C ILE A 51 9.39 7.38 2.43
N LEU A 52 8.89 6.31 1.81
CA LEU A 52 8.94 6.10 0.36
C LEU A 52 8.20 7.22 -0.38
N ALA A 53 6.97 7.56 0.04
CA ALA A 53 6.19 8.65 -0.54
C ALA A 53 6.95 9.98 -0.48
N THR A 54 7.52 10.29 0.70
CA THR A 54 8.29 11.53 0.90
C THR A 54 9.56 11.56 0.03
N LYS A 55 10.25 10.44 -0.11
CA LYS A 55 11.46 10.36 -0.95
C LYS A 55 11.13 10.50 -2.44
N LEU A 56 10.07 9.85 -2.92
CA LEU A 56 9.59 10.01 -4.29
C LEU A 56 9.17 11.44 -4.56
N LYS A 57 8.44 12.08 -3.64
CA LYS A 57 8.06 13.48 -3.76
C LYS A 57 9.26 14.41 -3.82
N LYS A 58 10.27 14.20 -2.95
CA LYS A 58 11.53 14.97 -2.98
C LYS A 58 12.34 14.77 -4.27
N ALA A 59 12.17 13.62 -4.93
CA ALA A 59 12.76 13.36 -6.25
C ALA A 59 11.98 14.00 -7.41
N GLY A 60 10.90 14.74 -7.12
CA GLY A 60 10.14 15.51 -8.11
C GLY A 60 8.92 14.78 -8.68
N TYR A 61 8.60 13.57 -8.22
CA TYR A 61 7.45 12.82 -8.71
C TYR A 61 6.13 13.32 -8.09
N LYS A 62 5.04 13.13 -8.83
CA LYS A 62 3.67 13.29 -8.33
C LYS A 62 3.25 12.00 -7.63
N VAL A 63 2.97 12.07 -6.33
CA VAL A 63 2.76 10.91 -5.46
C VAL A 63 1.41 10.96 -4.79
N GLY A 64 0.71 9.81 -4.82
CA GLY A 64 -0.47 9.52 -4.01
C GLY A 64 -0.19 8.39 -3.01
N VAL A 65 -0.95 8.37 -1.93
CA VAL A 65 -0.96 7.29 -0.93
C VAL A 65 -2.39 6.88 -0.66
N LEU A 66 -2.68 5.59 -0.83
CA LEU A 66 -3.92 4.95 -0.42
C LEU A 66 -3.66 4.13 0.83
N ASP A 67 -4.25 4.51 1.95
CA ASP A 67 -4.23 3.75 3.19
C ASP A 67 -5.30 2.66 3.14
N ALA A 68 -4.87 1.44 2.94
CA ALA A 68 -5.74 0.27 2.83
C ALA A 68 -5.73 -0.59 4.11
N ASP A 69 -5.02 -0.17 5.16
CA ASP A 69 -5.06 -0.82 6.48
C ASP A 69 -6.21 -0.26 7.33
N ILE A 70 -7.43 -0.65 6.99
CA ILE A 70 -8.66 -0.15 7.63
C ILE A 70 -8.69 -0.43 9.13
N THR A 71 -8.03 -1.50 9.59
CA THR A 71 -8.03 -1.88 11.01
C THR A 71 -7.11 -1.02 11.87
N GLY A 72 -6.16 -0.34 11.24
CA GLY A 72 -5.20 0.54 11.91
C GLY A 72 -4.70 1.64 10.99
N PRO A 73 -5.60 2.46 10.41
CA PRO A 73 -5.21 3.49 9.46
C PRO A 73 -4.30 4.50 10.14
N SER A 74 -3.12 4.70 9.58
CA SER A 74 -2.04 5.46 10.21
C SER A 74 -1.40 6.52 9.30
N MET A 75 -1.74 6.52 8.02
CA MET A 75 -1.18 7.48 7.06
C MET A 75 -1.54 8.94 7.38
N PRO A 76 -2.78 9.28 7.79
CA PRO A 76 -3.08 10.65 8.19
C PRO A 76 -2.21 11.16 9.34
N ARG A 77 -1.99 10.33 10.36
CA ARG A 77 -1.10 10.68 11.50
C ARG A 77 0.35 10.82 11.07
N PHE A 78 0.84 9.92 10.21
CA PHE A 78 2.22 10.00 9.70
C PHE A 78 2.48 11.34 8.97
N PHE A 79 1.51 11.81 8.19
CA PHE A 79 1.65 13.07 7.43
C PHE A 79 1.19 14.31 8.19
N GLY A 80 0.69 14.18 9.41
CA GLY A 80 0.21 15.29 10.23
C GLY A 80 -1.07 15.95 9.70
N ILE A 81 -1.94 15.17 9.04
CA ILE A 81 -3.21 15.59 8.45
C ILE A 81 -4.41 14.89 9.10
N ASN A 82 -4.27 14.39 10.32
CA ASN A 82 -5.32 13.66 11.02
C ASN A 82 -6.53 14.53 11.39
N GLU A 83 -6.37 15.85 11.46
CA GLU A 83 -7.47 16.81 11.66
C GLU A 83 -8.16 17.20 10.35
N GLU A 84 -7.57 16.90 9.22
CA GLU A 84 -8.15 17.17 7.90
C GLU A 84 -9.21 16.12 7.53
N ARG A 85 -10.08 16.48 6.60
CA ARG A 85 -11.11 15.55 6.08
C ARG A 85 -11.09 15.54 4.57
N ALA A 86 -11.27 14.34 4.02
CA ALA A 86 -11.54 14.16 2.60
C ALA A 86 -13.02 14.44 2.34
N TYR A 87 -13.32 15.07 1.23
CA TYR A 87 -14.68 15.44 0.87
C TYR A 87 -15.23 14.47 -0.17
N ALA A 88 -16.47 14.05 0.03
CA ALA A 88 -17.25 13.35 -0.98
C ALA A 88 -18.11 14.37 -1.74
N LEU A 89 -17.93 14.47 -3.04
CA LEU A 89 -18.78 15.27 -3.92
C LEU A 89 -19.78 14.33 -4.60
N GLU A 90 -21.06 14.61 -4.42
CA GLU A 90 -22.13 13.93 -5.15
C GLU A 90 -22.25 14.53 -6.55
N GLY A 91 -22.28 13.69 -7.57
CA GLY A 91 -22.57 14.09 -8.94
C GLY A 91 -23.99 14.63 -9.09
N ARG A 92 -24.27 15.32 -10.21
CA ARG A 92 -25.59 15.93 -10.47
C ARG A 92 -26.74 14.92 -10.50
N THR A 93 -26.48 13.63 -10.70
CA THR A 93 -27.48 12.55 -10.75
C THR A 93 -27.62 11.79 -9.43
N GLY A 94 -26.80 12.11 -8.40
CA GLY A 94 -26.78 11.38 -7.12
C GLY A 94 -26.15 9.97 -7.19
N GLU A 95 -25.81 9.49 -8.38
CA GLU A 95 -25.26 8.13 -8.60
C GLU A 95 -23.72 8.11 -8.64
N GLU A 96 -23.08 9.27 -8.84
CA GLU A 96 -21.63 9.38 -8.91
C GLU A 96 -21.09 10.02 -7.64
N ILE A 97 -20.25 9.31 -6.92
CA ILE A 97 -19.49 9.83 -5.79
C ILE A 97 -18.06 10.08 -6.25
N LYS A 98 -17.51 11.26 -5.94
CA LYS A 98 -16.15 11.62 -6.19
C LYS A 98 -15.49 12.04 -4.89
N PHE A 99 -14.41 11.36 -4.50
CA PHE A 99 -13.64 11.72 -3.33
C PHE A 99 -12.53 12.71 -3.67
N LEU A 100 -12.43 13.78 -2.92
CA LEU A 100 -11.28 14.70 -2.95
C LEU A 100 -10.27 14.24 -1.89
N PRO A 101 -9.07 13.77 -2.30
CA PRO A 101 -8.05 13.35 -1.34
C PRO A 101 -7.51 14.56 -0.58
N VAL A 102 -7.04 14.33 0.64
CA VAL A 102 -6.32 15.37 1.39
C VAL A 102 -4.90 15.50 0.81
N GLU A 103 -4.48 16.73 0.57
CA GLU A 103 -3.14 17.02 0.08
C GLU A 103 -2.25 17.50 1.25
N THR A 104 -1.15 16.82 1.48
CA THR A 104 -0.17 17.20 2.51
C THR A 104 0.51 18.52 2.14
N SER A 105 1.16 19.18 3.13
CA SER A 105 1.96 20.40 2.89
C SER A 105 3.07 20.23 1.84
N SER A 106 3.52 18.99 1.62
CA SER A 106 4.49 18.65 0.58
C SER A 106 3.86 18.32 -0.78
N GLY A 107 2.53 18.33 -0.90
CA GLY A 107 1.81 18.03 -2.13
C GLY A 107 1.69 16.53 -2.43
N ILE A 108 1.65 15.67 -1.41
CA ILE A 108 1.31 14.25 -1.53
C ILE A 108 -0.19 14.12 -1.33
N LYS A 109 -0.89 13.48 -2.24
CA LYS A 109 -2.32 13.19 -2.11
C LYS A 109 -2.53 11.94 -1.23
N VAL A 110 -3.35 12.04 -0.20
CA VAL A 110 -3.61 10.94 0.74
C VAL A 110 -5.10 10.66 0.80
N MET A 111 -5.43 9.38 0.63
CA MET A 111 -6.77 8.85 0.88
C MET A 111 -6.69 7.76 1.94
N SER A 112 -7.46 7.93 3.00
CA SER A 112 -7.58 6.98 4.12
C SER A 112 -9.01 7.00 4.61
N LEU A 113 -9.48 5.87 5.15
CA LEU A 113 -10.82 5.79 5.72
C LEU A 113 -11.02 6.80 6.86
N ASN A 114 -10.00 7.00 7.71
CA ASN A 114 -10.06 7.99 8.80
C ASN A 114 -10.26 9.43 8.33
N LEU A 115 -9.96 9.73 7.07
CA LEU A 115 -10.23 11.04 6.50
C LEU A 115 -11.69 11.19 6.02
N LEU A 116 -12.45 10.09 5.94
CA LEU A 116 -13.86 10.06 5.55
C LEU A 116 -14.82 9.96 6.73
N THR A 117 -14.32 9.67 7.94
CA THR A 117 -15.09 9.60 9.18
C THR A 117 -15.09 10.94 9.92
N GLU A 118 -16.14 11.25 10.68
CA GLU A 118 -16.20 12.48 11.48
C GLU A 118 -15.18 12.44 12.62
N HIS A 119 -15.05 11.29 13.26
CA HIS A 119 -14.12 11.07 14.37
C HIS A 119 -13.16 9.91 14.05
N GLU A 120 -11.86 10.13 14.28
CA GLU A 120 -10.82 9.12 14.05
C GLU A 120 -10.98 7.87 14.93
N GLU A 121 -11.59 8.05 16.12
CA GLU A 121 -11.77 6.99 17.12
C GLU A 121 -13.02 6.13 16.90
N GLU A 122 -13.85 6.46 15.91
CA GLU A 122 -15.03 5.65 15.60
C GLU A 122 -14.62 4.27 15.07
N PRO A 123 -14.97 3.19 15.80
CA PRO A 123 -14.60 1.85 15.35
C PRO A 123 -15.44 1.47 14.13
N VAL A 124 -14.76 1.21 13.03
CA VAL A 124 -15.39 0.70 11.81
C VAL A 124 -15.63 -0.80 11.97
N ILE A 125 -16.87 -1.19 12.28
CA ILE A 125 -17.27 -2.59 12.43
C ILE A 125 -17.85 -3.09 11.10
N TRP A 126 -16.99 -3.29 10.11
CA TRP A 126 -17.42 -3.81 8.81
C TRP A 126 -16.94 -5.24 8.58
N ARG A 127 -17.75 -6.01 7.86
CA ARG A 127 -17.37 -7.35 7.39
C ARG A 127 -16.52 -7.26 6.12
N GLY A 128 -15.70 -8.27 5.87
CA GLY A 128 -14.74 -8.30 4.76
C GLY A 128 -15.26 -7.80 3.41
N PRO A 129 -16.44 -8.23 2.92
CA PRO A 129 -16.98 -7.74 1.64
C PRO A 129 -17.24 -6.23 1.59
N VAL A 130 -17.69 -5.63 2.71
CA VAL A 130 -17.91 -4.18 2.82
C VAL A 130 -16.59 -3.44 2.78
N ILE A 131 -15.61 -3.92 3.54
CA ILE A 131 -14.23 -3.37 3.56
C ILE A 131 -13.65 -3.33 2.14
N THR A 132 -13.77 -4.43 1.41
CA THR A 132 -13.29 -4.55 0.04
C THR A 132 -14.01 -3.56 -0.89
N GLY A 133 -15.32 -3.42 -0.75
CA GLY A 133 -16.12 -2.46 -1.53
C GLY A 133 -15.65 -1.02 -1.30
N VAL A 134 -15.47 -0.63 -0.05
CA VAL A 134 -15.00 0.72 0.31
C VAL A 134 -13.58 0.98 -0.20
N LEU A 135 -12.66 0.03 -0.05
CA LEU A 135 -11.31 0.18 -0.60
C LEU A 135 -11.30 0.32 -2.12
N THR A 136 -12.14 -0.47 -2.80
CA THR A 136 -12.31 -0.35 -4.24
C THR A 136 -12.80 1.05 -4.59
N GLN A 137 -13.79 1.55 -3.88
CA GLN A 137 -14.35 2.89 -4.08
C GLN A 137 -13.32 4.00 -3.78
N MET A 138 -12.56 3.89 -2.68
CA MET A 138 -11.46 4.81 -2.35
C MET A 138 -10.38 4.84 -3.45
N TYR A 139 -10.15 3.72 -4.14
CA TYR A 139 -9.22 3.69 -5.26
C TYR A 139 -9.83 4.26 -6.53
N THR A 140 -11.06 3.84 -6.91
CA THR A 140 -11.67 4.19 -8.20
C THR A 140 -12.26 5.59 -8.24
N ASP A 141 -12.85 6.04 -7.14
CA ASP A 141 -13.67 7.25 -7.09
C ASP A 141 -12.90 8.47 -6.53
N THR A 142 -11.65 8.30 -6.15
CA THR A 142 -10.77 9.39 -5.72
C THR A 142 -10.22 10.18 -6.91
N GLU A 143 -10.22 11.52 -6.79
CA GLU A 143 -9.60 12.43 -7.76
C GLU A 143 -8.07 12.43 -7.64
N TRP A 144 -7.46 11.37 -8.16
CA TRP A 144 -6.00 11.26 -8.14
C TRP A 144 -5.33 12.27 -9.06
N GLY A 145 -6.00 12.67 -10.16
CA GLY A 145 -5.38 13.46 -11.23
C GLY A 145 -4.21 12.70 -11.87
N GLU A 146 -3.19 13.42 -12.32
CA GLU A 146 -2.01 12.79 -12.89
C GLU A 146 -1.01 12.43 -11.78
N LEU A 147 -0.79 11.15 -11.54
CA LEU A 147 0.21 10.63 -10.60
C LEU A 147 1.29 9.83 -11.32
N ASP A 148 2.55 10.02 -10.90
CA ASP A 148 3.65 9.14 -11.30
C ASP A 148 3.62 7.85 -10.46
N TYR A 149 3.35 7.97 -9.15
CA TYR A 149 3.29 6.83 -8.22
C TYR A 149 2.07 6.91 -7.30
N LEU A 150 1.36 5.80 -7.17
CA LEU A 150 0.43 5.54 -6.07
C LEU A 150 1.04 4.46 -5.17
N LEU A 151 1.28 4.78 -3.91
CA LEU A 151 1.67 3.82 -2.89
C LEU A 151 0.42 3.34 -2.16
N ILE A 152 0.27 2.02 -2.03
CA ILE A 152 -0.82 1.42 -1.25
C ILE A 152 -0.24 0.87 0.04
N ASP A 153 -0.61 1.45 1.18
CA ASP A 153 -0.30 0.92 2.51
C ASP A 153 -1.25 -0.24 2.80
N MET A 154 -0.80 -1.48 2.55
CA MET A 154 -1.64 -2.66 2.56
C MET A 154 -1.89 -3.17 3.99
N PRO A 155 -3.02 -3.85 4.26
CA PRO A 155 -3.18 -4.55 5.53
C PRO A 155 -2.09 -5.61 5.73
N PRO A 156 -1.69 -5.90 6.98
CA PRO A 156 -0.65 -6.87 7.26
C PRO A 156 -1.11 -8.31 6.98
N GLY A 157 -0.17 -9.17 6.63
CA GLY A 157 -0.40 -10.59 6.43
C GLY A 157 -0.96 -10.97 5.06
N THR A 158 -1.59 -12.14 5.00
CA THR A 158 -2.10 -12.77 3.77
C THR A 158 -3.62 -12.91 3.79
N GLY A 159 -4.32 -12.00 4.50
CA GLY A 159 -5.77 -12.01 4.64
C GLY A 159 -6.52 -11.62 3.36
N ASP A 160 -7.84 -11.82 3.38
CA ASP A 160 -8.72 -11.63 2.22
C ASP A 160 -8.65 -10.22 1.63
N VAL A 161 -8.50 -9.19 2.47
CA VAL A 161 -8.42 -7.79 2.02
C VAL A 161 -7.14 -7.58 1.19
N ALA A 162 -5.99 -8.08 1.67
CA ALA A 162 -4.73 -7.99 0.93
C ALA A 162 -4.82 -8.74 -0.40
N LEU A 163 -5.41 -9.95 -0.41
CA LEU A 163 -5.64 -10.74 -1.62
C LEU A 163 -6.52 -9.99 -2.62
N THR A 164 -7.62 -9.39 -2.15
CA THR A 164 -8.55 -8.66 -3.03
C THR A 164 -7.88 -7.44 -3.66
N ILE A 165 -7.08 -6.68 -2.90
CA ILE A 165 -6.32 -5.55 -3.45
C ILE A 165 -5.39 -6.04 -4.57
N MET A 166 -4.64 -7.12 -4.34
CA MET A 166 -3.71 -7.68 -5.33
C MET A 166 -4.43 -8.20 -6.57
N GLN A 167 -5.64 -8.72 -6.43
CA GLN A 167 -6.44 -9.23 -7.55
C GLN A 167 -7.11 -8.12 -8.35
N SER A 168 -7.66 -7.12 -7.66
CA SER A 168 -8.51 -6.09 -8.27
C SER A 168 -7.72 -4.88 -8.77
N ILE A 169 -6.73 -4.39 -8.00
CA ILE A 169 -5.92 -3.21 -8.36
C ILE A 169 -4.70 -3.65 -9.18
N PRO A 170 -4.30 -2.91 -10.23
CA PRO A 170 -3.14 -3.24 -11.06
C PRO A 170 -1.80 -2.92 -10.35
N VAL A 171 -1.55 -3.55 -9.20
CA VAL A 171 -0.29 -3.43 -8.47
C VAL A 171 0.83 -4.04 -9.32
N GLU A 172 1.82 -3.23 -9.70
CA GLU A 172 2.95 -3.64 -10.55
C GLU A 172 4.11 -4.20 -9.73
N GLY A 173 4.30 -3.66 -8.53
CA GLY A 173 5.40 -4.04 -7.66
C GLY A 173 5.02 -4.00 -6.19
N MET A 174 5.77 -4.74 -5.38
CA MET A 174 5.53 -4.84 -3.95
C MET A 174 6.82 -4.68 -3.17
N VAL A 175 6.79 -3.79 -2.18
CA VAL A 175 7.81 -3.65 -1.15
C VAL A 175 7.34 -4.39 0.09
N VAL A 176 8.17 -5.27 0.62
CA VAL A 176 7.86 -6.05 1.82
C VAL A 176 8.60 -5.46 3.02
N VAL A 177 7.88 -5.15 4.08
CA VAL A 177 8.47 -4.63 5.33
C VAL A 177 8.55 -5.75 6.36
N SER A 178 9.73 -5.92 6.94
CA SER A 178 10.05 -6.94 7.93
C SER A 178 10.83 -6.33 9.09
N THR A 179 11.01 -7.12 10.14
CA THR A 179 11.94 -6.85 11.26
C THR A 179 12.88 -8.02 11.42
N ALA A 180 14.01 -7.82 12.08
CA ALA A 180 15.08 -8.81 12.28
C ALA A 180 14.69 -10.07 13.11
N GLN A 181 13.42 -10.22 13.50
CA GLN A 181 12.95 -11.38 14.28
C GLN A 181 12.77 -12.61 13.39
N ASP A 182 13.38 -13.74 13.75
CA ASP A 182 13.35 -14.99 12.97
C ASP A 182 11.92 -15.50 12.63
N MET A 183 10.97 -15.38 13.57
CA MET A 183 9.58 -15.76 13.32
C MET A 183 8.89 -14.93 12.24
N VAL A 184 9.33 -13.71 12.01
CA VAL A 184 8.79 -12.82 10.98
C VAL A 184 9.19 -13.30 9.60
N SER A 185 10.38 -13.86 9.43
CA SER A 185 10.89 -14.35 8.15
C SER A 185 9.98 -15.40 7.50
N MET A 186 9.40 -16.31 8.29
CA MET A 186 8.48 -17.33 7.76
C MET A 186 7.16 -16.72 7.29
N ILE A 187 6.62 -15.75 8.02
CA ILE A 187 5.37 -15.06 7.63
C ILE A 187 5.62 -14.19 6.39
N VAL A 188 6.74 -13.50 6.35
CA VAL A 188 7.17 -12.70 5.19
C VAL A 188 7.32 -13.58 3.95
N LYS A 189 7.90 -14.79 4.08
CA LYS A 189 7.99 -15.74 2.96
C LYS A 189 6.63 -16.12 2.39
N LYS A 190 5.59 -16.27 3.23
CA LYS A 190 4.21 -16.50 2.78
C LYS A 190 3.67 -15.33 1.96
N VAL A 191 3.92 -14.09 2.38
CA VAL A 191 3.53 -12.87 1.64
C VAL A 191 4.21 -12.82 0.27
N ILE A 192 5.52 -13.12 0.21
CA ILE A 192 6.29 -13.15 -1.04
C ILE A 192 5.74 -14.22 -1.99
N ILE A 193 5.46 -15.42 -1.48
CA ILE A 193 4.85 -16.50 -2.28
C ILE A 193 3.47 -16.09 -2.81
N MET A 194 2.67 -15.42 -1.98
CA MET A 194 1.36 -14.90 -2.39
C MET A 194 1.49 -13.88 -3.51
N ALA A 195 2.39 -12.90 -3.40
CA ALA A 195 2.65 -11.92 -4.44
C ALA A 195 3.10 -12.59 -5.76
N LYS A 196 4.03 -13.54 -5.69
CA LYS A 196 4.49 -14.32 -6.86
C LYS A 196 3.34 -15.08 -7.53
N LYS A 197 2.42 -15.69 -6.74
CA LYS A 197 1.23 -16.39 -7.28
C LYS A 197 0.24 -15.43 -7.98
N MET A 198 0.23 -14.16 -7.58
CA MET A 198 -0.60 -13.11 -8.21
C MET A 198 0.13 -12.40 -9.37
N ASN A 199 1.29 -12.91 -9.80
CA ASN A 199 2.16 -12.31 -10.82
C ASN A 199 2.57 -10.86 -10.48
N ILE A 200 2.69 -10.52 -9.19
CA ILE A 200 3.17 -9.22 -8.73
C ILE A 200 4.66 -9.33 -8.46
N ASN A 201 5.45 -8.43 -9.04
CA ASN A 201 6.89 -8.39 -8.83
C ASN A 201 7.20 -7.92 -7.40
N VAL A 202 8.00 -8.70 -6.65
CA VAL A 202 8.50 -8.27 -5.34
C VAL A 202 9.79 -7.48 -5.56
N LEU A 203 9.70 -6.16 -5.38
CA LEU A 203 10.81 -5.23 -5.58
C LEU A 203 11.93 -5.45 -4.57
N GLY A 204 11.58 -5.91 -3.37
CA GLY A 204 12.52 -6.27 -2.33
C GLY A 204 11.96 -6.13 -0.93
N VAL A 205 12.83 -6.32 0.07
CA VAL A 205 12.52 -6.20 1.49
C VAL A 205 13.18 -4.97 2.10
N VAL A 206 12.44 -4.30 2.98
CA VAL A 206 12.97 -3.29 3.91
C VAL A 206 12.99 -3.93 5.29
N GLU A 207 14.18 -4.11 5.87
CA GLU A 207 14.31 -4.55 7.25
C GLU A 207 14.31 -3.34 8.17
N ASN A 208 13.18 -3.15 8.87
CA ASN A 208 12.99 -2.05 9.81
C ASN A 208 13.34 -2.48 11.24
N MET A 209 13.72 -1.53 12.08
CA MET A 209 14.13 -1.78 13.47
C MET A 209 15.24 -2.84 13.57
N SER A 210 16.16 -2.86 12.62
CA SER A 210 17.19 -3.88 12.49
C SER A 210 18.27 -3.72 13.55
N TYR A 211 18.68 -2.48 13.83
CA TYR A 211 19.80 -2.18 14.73
C TYR A 211 19.58 -0.88 15.49
N VAL A 212 20.33 -0.73 16.58
CA VAL A 212 20.53 0.55 17.28
C VAL A 212 21.94 1.04 16.98
N ARG A 213 22.11 2.34 16.82
CA ARG A 213 23.43 2.97 16.77
C ARG A 213 23.89 3.31 18.18
N CYS A 214 25.02 2.75 18.59
CA CYS A 214 25.71 3.18 19.79
C CYS A 214 26.24 4.63 19.63
N SER A 215 26.44 5.35 20.72
CA SER A 215 27.12 6.66 20.73
C SER A 215 28.53 6.61 20.11
N CYS A 216 29.17 5.46 20.09
CA CYS A 216 30.45 5.21 19.41
C CYS A 216 30.32 5.04 17.90
N GLY A 217 29.09 5.02 17.34
CA GLY A 217 28.79 4.81 15.91
C GLY A 217 28.63 3.35 15.50
N GLU A 218 28.86 2.40 16.39
CA GLU A 218 28.75 0.97 16.12
C GLU A 218 27.27 0.53 15.99
N LYS A 219 26.99 -0.37 15.06
CA LYS A 219 25.68 -1.00 14.89
C LYS A 219 25.53 -2.18 15.84
N ILE A 220 24.50 -2.17 16.67
CA ILE A 220 24.15 -3.26 17.59
C ILE A 220 22.85 -3.89 17.09
N ASN A 221 22.92 -5.15 16.65
CA ASN A 221 21.74 -5.92 16.25
C ASN A 221 20.97 -6.36 17.49
N LEU A 222 19.66 -6.05 17.54
CA LEU A 222 18.83 -6.29 18.72
C LEU A 222 18.18 -7.65 18.75
N PHE A 223 17.79 -8.19 17.60
CA PHE A 223 16.83 -9.30 17.54
C PHE A 223 17.32 -10.53 16.78
N SER A 224 18.36 -10.44 15.98
CA SER A 224 18.88 -11.57 15.18
C SER A 224 20.39 -11.58 15.15
N ARG A 225 20.96 -12.80 15.04
CA ARG A 225 22.38 -12.98 14.73
C ARG A 225 22.65 -12.92 13.23
N LYS A 226 21.60 -13.03 12.39
CA LYS A 226 21.68 -12.92 10.94
C LYS A 226 21.67 -11.46 10.51
N THR A 227 22.44 -11.13 9.49
CA THR A 227 22.39 -9.80 8.89
C THR A 227 21.12 -9.61 8.04
N ALA A 228 20.78 -8.36 7.72
CA ALA A 228 19.65 -8.05 6.84
C ALA A 228 19.83 -8.67 5.44
N GLU A 229 21.09 -8.73 4.94
CA GLU A 229 21.44 -9.37 3.68
C GLU A 229 21.20 -10.88 3.70
N GLU A 230 21.60 -11.56 4.79
CA GLU A 230 21.35 -13.00 4.97
C GLU A 230 19.86 -13.31 5.03
N GLN A 231 19.05 -12.44 5.66
CA GLN A 231 17.61 -12.57 5.69
C GLN A 231 16.98 -12.35 4.31
N ALA A 232 17.40 -11.31 3.58
CA ALA A 232 16.94 -11.05 2.22
C ALA A 232 17.30 -12.22 1.28
N LYS A 233 18.50 -12.79 1.41
CA LYS A 233 18.92 -13.97 0.67
C LYS A 233 18.05 -15.19 0.99
N TYR A 234 17.71 -15.42 2.25
CA TYR A 234 16.78 -16.48 2.65
C TYR A 234 15.37 -16.29 2.05
N LEU A 235 14.92 -15.05 1.90
CA LEU A 235 13.64 -14.69 1.30
C LEU A 235 13.69 -14.70 -0.23
N GLU A 236 14.86 -14.83 -0.85
CA GLU A 236 15.07 -14.82 -2.30
C GLU A 236 14.58 -13.51 -2.95
N VAL A 237 14.78 -12.37 -2.27
CA VAL A 237 14.43 -11.04 -2.75
C VAL A 237 15.55 -10.04 -2.43
N PRO A 238 15.66 -8.93 -3.18
CA PRO A 238 16.66 -7.90 -2.90
C PRO A 238 16.42 -7.23 -1.52
N LEU A 239 17.48 -6.85 -0.83
CA LEU A 239 17.42 -5.92 0.29
C LEU A 239 17.38 -4.49 -0.26
N ILE A 240 16.28 -3.76 0.00
CA ILE A 240 16.12 -2.35 -0.40
C ILE A 240 16.80 -1.44 0.60
N ALA A 241 16.55 -1.67 1.88
CA ALA A 241 17.11 -0.85 2.95
C ALA A 241 17.09 -1.60 4.28
N GLU A 242 18.02 -1.21 5.15
CA GLU A 242 18.08 -1.55 6.55
C GLU A 242 17.88 -0.27 7.37
N LEU A 243 16.88 -0.23 8.24
CA LEU A 243 16.53 0.95 9.02
C LEU A 243 16.78 0.71 10.50
N PRO A 244 17.31 1.71 11.23
CA PRO A 244 17.55 1.62 12.66
C PRO A 244 16.25 1.70 13.47
N VAL A 245 16.35 1.36 14.74
CA VAL A 245 15.40 1.78 15.77
C VAL A 245 15.72 3.24 16.10
N ASN A 246 14.73 4.12 16.00
CA ASN A 246 14.79 5.53 16.42
C ASN A 246 13.81 5.78 17.56
#